data_15b7dae098508f631f881e01ecfec1d3
#
_entry.id   15b7dae098508f631f881e01ecfec1d3
#
_cell.length_a   1.000
_cell.length_b   1.000
_cell.length_c   1.000
_cell.angle_alpha   90.00
_cell.angle_beta   90.00
_cell.angle_gamma   90.00
#
_symmetry.space_group_name_H-M   'P 1'
#
loop_
_entity.id
_entity.type
_entity.pdbx_description
1 polymer ?
#
loop_
_entity_poly.entity_id
_entity_poly.type
_entity_poly.pdbx_seq_one_letter_code
_entity_poly.pdbx_strand_id
1 'polypeptide(L)'
;MRVVLDTNVLLSALISPHGPPDAIYRAWRAARFELVTSAAQLDELRRASRYPKFKTVLQPHRVGTMVNNLQRAVVLDQLPAGIEADDPSDAFLLAMAIASEAEYLVTGDHRAGLLRRGSVGRTRIITPAVFCAEAL
;
A
#
# COMPACT_ATOMS: atom_id res chain seq x y z
N MET A 1 -6.75 13.77 3.43
CA MET A 1 -5.96 13.20 2.33
C MET A 1 -6.02 11.68 2.43
N ARG A 2 -6.45 11.03 1.36
CA ARG A 2 -6.52 9.57 1.29
C ARG A 2 -5.37 9.01 0.49
N VAL A 3 -4.77 7.92 0.98
CA VAL A 3 -3.57 7.32 0.40
C VAL A 3 -3.75 5.81 0.31
N VAL A 4 -3.39 5.23 -0.82
CA VAL A 4 -3.26 3.79 -1.02
C VAL A 4 -1.78 3.44 -0.98
N LEU A 5 -1.40 2.45 -0.18
CA LEU A 5 -0.03 1.93 -0.14
C LEU A 5 0.01 0.56 -0.81
N ASP A 6 0.96 0.36 -1.73
CA ASP A 6 1.25 -0.95 -2.27
C ASP A 6 1.58 -1.92 -1.11
N THR A 7 1.15 -3.17 -1.22
CA THR A 7 1.40 -4.19 -0.19
C THR A 7 2.89 -4.30 0.14
N ASN A 8 3.77 -4.19 -0.84
CA ASN A 8 5.21 -4.24 -0.62
C ASN A 8 5.71 -3.06 0.22
N VAL A 9 5.08 -1.90 0.14
CA VAL A 9 5.41 -0.74 0.99
C VAL A 9 5.06 -1.06 2.45
N LEU A 10 3.91 -1.69 2.68
CA LEU A 10 3.50 -2.12 4.02
C LEU A 10 4.48 -3.15 4.60
N LEU A 11 4.86 -4.15 3.81
CA LEU A 11 5.84 -5.16 4.24
C LEU A 11 7.21 -4.55 4.52
N SER A 12 7.66 -3.63 3.65
CA SER A 12 8.94 -2.95 3.84
C SER A 12 8.97 -2.11 5.12
N ALA A 13 7.84 -1.53 5.52
CA ALA A 13 7.75 -0.80 6.78
C ALA A 13 8.05 -1.69 7.98
N LEU A 14 7.71 -2.99 7.91
CA LEU A 14 8.01 -3.94 8.98
C LEU A 14 9.45 -4.43 8.96
N ILE A 15 10.11 -4.43 7.80
CA ILE A 15 11.45 -4.98 7.62
C ILE A 15 12.52 -3.92 7.91
N SER A 16 12.31 -2.70 7.42
CA SER A 16 13.33 -1.63 7.43
C SER A 16 12.86 -0.45 8.28
N PRO A 17 13.11 -0.49 9.60
CA PRO A 17 12.82 0.67 10.44
C PRO A 17 13.65 1.88 9.98
N HIS A 18 13.09 3.08 10.16
CA HIS A 18 13.71 4.36 9.80
C HIS A 18 13.81 4.66 8.30
N GLY A 19 13.30 3.79 7.43
CA GLY A 19 13.20 4.08 6.00
C GLY A 19 11.89 4.81 5.66
N PRO A 20 11.74 5.25 4.38
CA PRO A 20 10.51 5.92 3.94
C PRO A 20 9.23 5.11 4.17
N PRO A 21 9.16 3.79 3.90
CA PRO A 21 7.93 3.04 4.20
C PRO A 21 7.56 3.07 5.69
N ASP A 22 8.53 2.93 6.59
CA ASP A 22 8.30 3.02 8.03
C ASP A 22 7.80 4.41 8.42
N ALA A 23 8.40 5.45 7.87
CA ALA A 23 7.97 6.84 8.14
C ALA A 23 6.52 7.07 7.71
N ILE A 24 6.12 6.53 6.55
CA ILE A 24 4.75 6.63 6.05
C ILE A 24 3.79 5.91 6.99
N TYR A 25 4.11 4.68 7.38
CA TYR A 25 3.28 3.89 8.28
C TYR A 25 3.09 4.60 9.63
N ARG A 26 4.17 5.13 10.20
CA ARG A 26 4.11 5.89 11.46
C ARG A 26 3.28 7.16 11.33
N ALA A 27 3.37 7.87 10.19
CA ALA A 27 2.57 9.06 9.95
C ALA A 27 1.08 8.72 9.93
N TRP A 28 0.72 7.58 9.31
CA TRP A 28 -0.66 7.11 9.38
C TRP A 28 -1.08 6.79 10.81
N ARG A 29 -0.24 6.10 11.58
CA ARG A 29 -0.54 5.79 12.97
C ARG A 29 -0.71 7.06 13.82
N ALA A 30 -0.07 8.15 13.43
CA ALA A 30 -0.23 9.47 14.03
C ALA A 30 -1.39 10.27 13.43
N ALA A 31 -2.24 9.65 12.63
CA ALA A 31 -3.43 10.23 12.01
C ALA A 31 -3.14 11.42 11.08
N ARG A 32 -2.00 11.42 10.40
CA ARG A 32 -1.62 12.51 9.49
C ARG A 32 -2.31 12.43 8.14
N PHE A 33 -2.85 11.27 7.80
CA PHE A 33 -3.64 11.06 6.59
C PHE A 33 -4.55 9.85 6.79
N GLU A 34 -5.52 9.67 5.90
CA GLU A 34 -6.38 8.49 5.87
C GLU A 34 -5.75 7.42 4.97
N LEU A 35 -5.51 6.24 5.52
CA LEU A 35 -5.05 5.10 4.74
C LEU A 35 -6.26 4.34 4.21
N VAL A 36 -6.20 3.97 2.94
CA VAL A 36 -7.20 3.11 2.30
C VAL A 36 -6.62 1.72 2.14
N THR A 37 -7.35 0.71 2.56
CA THR A 37 -7.05 -0.70 2.30
C THR A 37 -8.31 -1.40 1.80
N SER A 38 -8.21 -2.69 1.56
CA SER A 38 -9.34 -3.50 1.11
C SER A 38 -9.20 -4.92 1.63
N ALA A 39 -10.29 -5.68 1.59
CA ALA A 39 -10.25 -7.10 1.90
C ALA A 39 -9.21 -7.82 1.02
N ALA A 40 -9.16 -7.46 -0.26
CA ALA A 40 -8.17 -8.02 -1.19
C ALA A 40 -6.74 -7.74 -0.76
N GLN A 41 -6.45 -6.51 -0.30
CA GLN A 41 -5.11 -6.15 0.17
C GLN A 41 -4.75 -6.86 1.47
N LEU A 42 -5.68 -6.98 2.40
CA LEU A 42 -5.44 -7.71 3.65
C LEU A 42 -5.09 -9.17 3.37
N ASP A 43 -5.79 -9.82 2.44
CA ASP A 43 -5.46 -11.18 2.01
C ASP A 43 -4.09 -11.26 1.34
N GLU A 44 -3.78 -10.30 0.48
CA GLU A 44 -2.48 -10.22 -0.18
C GLU A 44 -1.36 -10.04 0.83
N LEU A 45 -1.55 -9.19 1.82
CA LEU A 45 -0.57 -8.93 2.87
C LEU A 45 -0.26 -10.22 3.66
N ARG A 46 -1.29 -10.99 4.01
CA ARG A 46 -1.10 -12.28 4.69
C ARG A 46 -0.34 -13.27 3.83
N ARG A 47 -0.70 -13.38 2.54
CA ARG A 47 -0.03 -14.30 1.61
C ARG A 47 1.41 -13.89 1.36
N ALA A 48 1.64 -12.61 1.04
CA ALA A 48 2.96 -12.12 0.69
C ALA A 48 3.94 -12.22 1.86
N SER A 49 3.47 -12.08 3.10
CA SER A 49 4.31 -12.21 4.28
C SER A 49 4.89 -13.63 4.45
N ARG A 50 4.30 -14.61 3.79
CA ARG A 50 4.74 -16.03 3.82
C ARG A 50 5.68 -16.40 2.69
N TYR A 51 5.92 -15.47 1.73
CA TYR A 51 6.86 -15.74 0.64
C TYR A 51 8.27 -15.93 1.20
N PRO A 52 9.08 -16.83 0.59
CA PRO A 52 10.42 -17.14 1.11
C PRO A 52 11.30 -15.93 1.38
N LYS A 53 11.21 -14.89 0.53
CA LYS A 53 12.00 -13.68 0.70
C LYS A 53 11.68 -12.89 1.96
N PHE A 54 10.46 -13.05 2.51
CA PHE A 54 10.02 -12.36 3.72
C PHE A 54 10.06 -13.25 4.96
N LYS A 55 9.98 -14.56 4.79
CA LYS A 55 9.78 -15.51 5.87
C LYS A 55 10.90 -15.47 6.92
N THR A 56 12.12 -15.15 6.49
CA THR A 56 13.30 -15.08 7.37
C THR A 56 13.48 -13.72 8.04
N VAL A 57 12.83 -12.67 7.53
CA VAL A 57 13.02 -11.28 8.00
C VAL A 57 11.78 -10.69 8.67
N LEU A 58 10.61 -11.31 8.50
CA LEU A 58 9.37 -10.86 9.11
C LEU A 58 9.01 -11.75 10.31
N GLN A 59 8.71 -11.11 11.43
CA GLN A 59 8.18 -11.80 12.60
C GLN A 59 6.65 -11.90 12.45
N PRO A 60 6.06 -13.12 12.56
CA PRO A 60 4.63 -13.31 12.35
C PRO A 60 3.74 -12.41 13.21
N HIS A 61 4.14 -12.16 14.47
CA HIS A 61 3.34 -11.31 15.36
C HIS A 61 3.30 -9.85 14.88
N ARG A 62 4.34 -9.37 14.22
CA ARG A 62 4.37 -8.00 13.67
C ARG A 62 3.44 -7.87 12.46
N VAL A 63 3.38 -8.90 11.63
CA VAL A 63 2.42 -8.95 10.52
C VAL A 63 0.99 -8.96 11.07
N GLY A 64 0.72 -9.79 12.07
CA GLY A 64 -0.59 -9.84 12.71
C GLY A 64 -1.00 -8.51 13.33
N THR A 65 -0.07 -7.83 13.99
CA THR A 65 -0.31 -6.50 14.56
C THR A 65 -0.64 -5.48 13.47
N MET A 66 0.10 -5.49 12.36
CA MET A 66 -0.18 -4.59 11.23
C MET A 66 -1.56 -4.86 10.64
N VAL A 67 -1.89 -6.12 10.36
CA VAL A 67 -3.21 -6.49 9.84
C VAL A 67 -4.31 -6.00 10.78
N ASN A 68 -4.13 -6.17 12.08
CA ASN A 68 -5.08 -5.69 13.08
C ASN A 68 -5.21 -4.16 13.06
N ASN A 69 -4.10 -3.45 12.95
CA ASN A 69 -4.12 -1.98 12.85
C ASN A 69 -4.81 -1.50 11.59
N LEU A 70 -4.62 -2.21 10.47
CA LEU A 70 -5.24 -1.85 9.19
C LEU A 70 -6.77 -1.95 9.20
N GLN A 71 -7.36 -2.66 10.17
CA GLN A 71 -8.83 -2.67 10.34
C GLN A 71 -9.37 -1.27 10.68
N ARG A 72 -8.52 -0.36 11.15
CA ARG A 72 -8.90 1.02 11.46
C ARG A 72 -8.76 1.97 10.27
N ALA A 73 -8.21 1.49 9.17
CA ALA A 73 -8.14 2.24 7.92
C ALA A 73 -9.53 2.31 7.26
N VAL A 74 -9.62 3.04 6.16
CA VAL A 74 -10.80 2.96 5.29
C VAL A 74 -10.73 1.63 4.56
N VAL A 75 -11.56 0.67 4.96
CA VAL A 75 -11.54 -0.70 4.42
C VAL A 75 -12.61 -0.82 3.34
N LEU A 76 -12.20 -1.08 2.11
CA LEU A 76 -13.10 -1.29 0.98
C LEU A 76 -13.43 -2.79 0.89
N ASP A 77 -14.72 -3.11 0.97
CA ASP A 77 -15.19 -4.51 0.87
C ASP A 77 -15.25 -5.00 -0.57
N GLN A 78 -15.61 -4.11 -1.48
CA GLN A 78 -15.75 -4.43 -2.90
C GLN A 78 -14.97 -3.43 -3.74
N LEU A 79 -14.38 -3.93 -4.82
CA LEU A 79 -13.59 -3.13 -5.74
C LEU A 79 -14.25 -3.12 -7.12
N PRO A 80 -14.15 -1.99 -7.87
CA PRO A 80 -14.66 -1.96 -9.24
C PRO A 80 -13.96 -3.00 -10.10
N ALA A 81 -14.73 -3.64 -10.98
CA ALA A 81 -14.23 -4.62 -11.94
C ALA A 81 -13.75 -3.92 -13.21
N GLY A 82 -12.99 -4.66 -14.03
CA GLY A 82 -12.57 -4.17 -15.34
C GLY A 82 -11.39 -3.20 -15.33
N ILE A 83 -10.74 -3.01 -14.20
CA ILE A 83 -9.53 -2.19 -14.11
C ILE A 83 -8.34 -3.01 -14.59
N GLU A 84 -7.63 -2.51 -15.59
CA GLU A 84 -6.46 -3.18 -16.15
C GLU A 84 -5.17 -2.55 -15.67
N ALA A 85 -4.15 -3.38 -15.42
CA ALA A 85 -2.81 -2.98 -15.08
C ALA A 85 -1.82 -3.79 -15.93
N ASP A 86 -0.60 -3.24 -16.14
CA ASP A 86 0.45 -3.95 -16.88
C ASP A 86 0.77 -5.30 -16.22
N ASP A 87 0.84 -5.33 -14.89
CA ASP A 87 0.86 -6.56 -14.13
C ASP A 87 -0.54 -6.76 -13.54
N PRO A 88 -1.25 -7.85 -13.92
CA PRO A 88 -2.61 -8.09 -13.42
C PRO A 88 -2.70 -8.15 -11.89
N SER A 89 -1.62 -8.52 -11.20
CA SER A 89 -1.60 -8.56 -9.74
C SER A 89 -1.71 -7.18 -9.09
N ASP A 90 -1.46 -6.11 -9.85
CA ASP A 90 -1.57 -4.73 -9.36
C ASP A 90 -2.95 -4.10 -9.62
N ALA A 91 -3.82 -4.79 -10.35
CA ALA A 91 -5.11 -4.23 -10.72
C ALA A 91 -5.94 -3.81 -9.50
N PHE A 92 -5.87 -4.57 -8.40
CA PHE A 92 -6.63 -4.24 -7.20
C PHE A 92 -6.17 -2.92 -6.57
N LEU A 93 -4.88 -2.57 -6.68
CA LEU A 93 -4.36 -1.29 -6.17
C LEU A 93 -4.94 -0.10 -6.93
N LEU A 94 -5.00 -0.22 -8.26
CA LEU A 94 -5.63 0.81 -9.10
C LEU A 94 -7.12 0.92 -8.80
N ALA A 95 -7.79 -0.21 -8.61
CA ALA A 95 -9.21 -0.24 -8.25
C ALA A 95 -9.46 0.44 -6.89
N MET A 96 -8.59 0.20 -5.90
CA MET A 96 -8.66 0.86 -4.60
C MET A 96 -8.51 2.38 -4.74
N ALA A 97 -7.56 2.82 -5.54
CA ALA A 97 -7.32 4.24 -5.76
C ALA A 97 -8.52 4.93 -6.42
N ILE A 98 -9.11 4.30 -7.43
CA ILE A 98 -10.29 4.83 -8.12
C ILE A 98 -11.48 4.88 -7.19
N ALA A 99 -11.78 3.77 -6.51
CA ALA A 99 -12.96 3.66 -5.65
C ALA A 99 -12.93 4.65 -4.48
N SER A 100 -11.75 4.91 -3.92
CA SER A 100 -11.58 5.81 -2.78
C SER A 100 -11.34 7.26 -3.18
N GLU A 101 -11.10 7.51 -4.46
CA GLU A 101 -10.66 8.81 -4.97
C GLU A 101 -9.41 9.31 -4.23
N ALA A 102 -8.47 8.39 -3.98
CA ALA A 102 -7.24 8.69 -3.25
C ALA A 102 -6.41 9.74 -3.98
N GLU A 103 -5.68 10.54 -3.21
CA GLU A 103 -4.75 11.52 -3.78
C GLU A 103 -3.46 10.86 -4.24
N TYR A 104 -3.02 9.81 -3.54
CA TYR A 104 -1.78 9.12 -3.84
C TYR A 104 -1.93 7.62 -3.78
N LEU A 105 -1.25 6.95 -4.71
CA LEU A 105 -0.89 5.53 -4.64
C LEU A 105 0.62 5.45 -4.54
N VAL A 106 1.12 4.91 -3.44
CA VAL A 106 2.55 4.85 -3.14
C VAL A 106 3.07 3.44 -3.42
N THR A 107 4.05 3.33 -4.31
CA THR A 107 4.65 2.05 -4.68
C THR A 107 6.15 2.19 -4.86
N GLY A 108 6.90 1.17 -4.46
CA GLY A 108 8.33 1.07 -4.73
C GLY A 108 8.66 0.19 -5.92
N ASP A 109 7.65 -0.36 -6.59
CA ASP A 109 7.88 -1.31 -7.67
C ASP A 109 8.01 -0.61 -9.01
N HIS A 110 9.26 -0.45 -9.45
CA HIS A 110 9.60 0.14 -10.74
C HIS A 110 9.34 -0.81 -11.93
N ARG A 111 9.19 -2.12 -11.67
CA ARG A 111 9.10 -3.13 -12.74
C ARG A 111 7.68 -3.36 -13.23
N ALA A 112 6.70 -3.22 -12.36
CA ALA A 112 5.31 -3.58 -12.65
C ALA A 112 4.55 -2.51 -13.46
N GLY A 113 5.19 -1.39 -13.78
CA GLY A 113 4.58 -0.36 -14.62
C GLY A 113 3.74 0.68 -13.91
N LEU A 114 3.47 0.54 -12.61
CA LEU A 114 2.66 1.51 -11.88
C LEU A 114 3.29 2.91 -11.89
N LEU A 115 4.58 3.00 -11.58
CA LEU A 115 5.27 4.29 -11.57
C LEU A 115 5.35 4.91 -12.97
N ARG A 116 5.51 4.07 -14.00
CA ARG A 116 5.51 4.53 -15.40
C ARG A 116 4.15 5.08 -15.80
N ARG A 117 3.07 4.48 -15.30
CA ARG A 117 1.72 4.95 -15.53
C ARG A 117 1.50 6.36 -14.96
N GLY A 118 2.08 6.67 -13.80
CA GLY A 118 2.12 7.99 -13.21
C GLY A 118 0.84 8.44 -12.53
N SER A 119 -0.33 8.01 -13.00
CA SER A 119 -1.61 8.37 -12.41
C SER A 119 -2.71 7.41 -12.82
N VAL A 120 -3.78 7.40 -12.04
CA VAL A 120 -5.04 6.74 -12.37
C VAL A 120 -6.17 7.58 -11.81
N GLY A 121 -7.13 8.00 -12.66
CA GLY A 121 -8.15 8.94 -12.24
C GLY A 121 -7.49 10.20 -11.67
N ARG A 122 -7.87 10.60 -10.46
CA ARG A 122 -7.27 11.75 -9.76
C ARG A 122 -6.05 11.37 -8.92
N THR A 123 -5.71 10.10 -8.85
CA THR A 123 -4.63 9.58 -8.00
C THR A 123 -3.27 9.71 -8.69
N ARG A 124 -2.29 10.32 -8.02
CA ARG A 124 -0.90 10.30 -8.46
C ARG A 124 -0.20 9.06 -7.93
N ILE A 125 0.62 8.43 -8.77
CA ILE A 125 1.40 7.24 -8.41
C ILE A 125 2.84 7.67 -8.19
N ILE A 126 3.34 7.53 -6.96
CA ILE A 126 4.65 8.03 -6.55
C ILE A 126 5.39 7.01 -5.67
N THR A 127 6.69 7.24 -5.50
CA THR A 127 7.52 6.41 -4.62
C THR A 127 7.35 6.80 -3.15
N PRO A 128 7.73 5.91 -2.21
CA PRO A 128 7.74 6.28 -0.79
C PRO A 128 8.59 7.51 -0.49
N ALA A 129 9.78 7.63 -1.12
CA ALA A 129 10.65 8.79 -0.89
C ALA A 129 9.99 10.09 -1.35
N VAL A 130 9.35 10.08 -2.52
CA VAL A 130 8.65 11.25 -3.05
C VAL A 130 7.47 11.61 -2.16
N PHE A 131 6.70 10.61 -1.70
CA PHE A 131 5.58 10.86 -0.80
C PHE A 131 6.04 11.52 0.51
N CYS A 132 7.12 11.03 1.11
CA CYS A 132 7.67 11.65 2.32
C CYS A 132 8.07 13.10 2.08
N ALA A 133 8.70 13.40 0.93
CA ALA A 133 9.16 14.74 0.62
C ALA A 133 8.00 15.71 0.32
N GLU A 134 6.96 15.25 -0.36
CA GLU A 134 5.87 16.12 -0.81
C GLU A 134 4.70 16.22 0.17
N ALA A 135 4.39 15.14 0.88
CA ALA A 135 3.14 15.03 1.64
C ALA A 135 3.31 14.93 3.16
N LEU A 136 4.53 14.68 3.62
CA LEU A 136 4.78 14.56 5.08
C LEU A 136 5.69 15.65 5.67
#